data_bc1f92f664b55f32c730212db924e57e
#
_entry.id   bc1f92f664b55f32c730212db924e57e
#
_cell.length_a   1.000
_cell.length_b   1.000
_cell.length_c   1.000
_cell.angle_alpha   90.00
_cell.angle_beta   90.00
_cell.angle_gamma   90.00
#
_symmetry.space_group_name_H-M   'P 1'
#
loop_
_entity.id
_entity.type
_entity.pdbx_description
1 polymer ?
#
loop_
_entity_poly.entity_id
_entity_poly.type
_entity_poly.pdbx_seq_one_letter_code
_entity_poly.pdbx_strand_id
1 'polypeptide(L)'
;IGFAQLRERYNLPDHDDKPIRLGINLGMNRSHFSFTHNPVFLQQAPFDSITVVESINSTGINLAWMVNFRLNDHFDLRTYPVNLTFTEKAFEYNVKYPDGPGGETPVTQKKVQSISLTLPVQIKFTSDRIDNFKVYMMTGIKGEYDLASNAGARKAENLIKLNRFDYGVEAGVGFHFYFPVFVLTPEVKIGWGLGNLHNRDPYLKYSKVIDKINSRIISFSLTVE
;
A
#
# COMPACT_ATOMS: atom_id res chain seq x y z
N ILE A 1 53.29 21.01 7.01
CA ILE A 1 51.83 21.14 7.24
C ILE A 1 51.26 19.74 6.96
N GLY A 2 51.11 18.92 8.04
CA GLY A 2 50.47 17.60 7.94
C GLY A 2 48.98 17.80 7.72
N PHE A 3 48.43 17.41 6.59
CA PHE A 3 47.01 17.18 6.43
C PHE A 3 46.68 15.94 7.31
N ALA A 4 46.03 16.15 8.42
CA ALA A 4 45.39 15.09 9.16
C ALA A 4 44.34 14.50 8.22
N GLN A 5 44.62 13.33 7.66
CA GLN A 5 43.57 12.55 7.00
C GLN A 5 42.54 12.25 8.08
N LEU A 6 41.38 12.89 7.98
CA LEU A 6 40.20 12.52 8.73
C LEU A 6 39.92 11.05 8.35
N ARG A 7 40.30 10.15 9.25
CA ARG A 7 40.02 8.72 9.08
C ARG A 7 38.52 8.56 9.09
N GLU A 8 37.95 8.42 7.91
CA GLU A 8 36.53 8.17 7.75
C GLU A 8 36.15 6.95 8.62
N ARG A 9 35.35 7.20 9.63
CA ARG A 9 34.95 6.18 10.60
C ARG A 9 33.68 5.54 10.10
N TYR A 10 33.80 4.38 9.45
CA TYR A 10 32.65 3.57 9.09
C TYR A 10 31.92 3.10 10.35
N ASN A 11 30.67 3.49 10.50
CA ASN A 11 29.79 2.98 11.54
C ASN A 11 29.30 1.59 11.12
N LEU A 12 29.28 0.63 12.03
CA LEU A 12 28.81 -0.73 11.78
C LEU A 12 29.45 -1.38 10.52
N PRO A 13 30.78 -1.54 10.47
CA PRO A 13 31.46 -2.03 9.26
C PRO A 13 30.98 -3.43 8.84
N ASP A 14 30.68 -4.31 9.79
CA ASP A 14 30.29 -5.70 9.54
C ASP A 14 28.76 -5.86 9.31
N HIS A 15 28.00 -4.77 9.32
CA HIS A 15 26.55 -4.84 9.19
C HIS A 15 26.11 -5.38 7.80
N ASP A 16 26.79 -4.89 6.77
CA ASP A 16 26.46 -5.26 5.38
C ASP A 16 26.87 -6.68 5.02
N ASP A 17 27.81 -7.25 5.77
CA ASP A 17 28.33 -8.61 5.56
C ASP A 17 27.45 -9.70 6.17
N LYS A 18 26.49 -9.32 7.01
CA LYS A 18 25.57 -10.27 7.63
C LYS A 18 24.66 -10.92 6.58
N PRO A 19 24.56 -12.26 6.56
CA PRO A 19 23.74 -12.96 5.59
C PRO A 19 22.24 -12.69 5.78
N ILE A 20 21.81 -12.43 7.02
CA ILE A 20 20.43 -12.10 7.39
C ILE A 20 20.45 -10.85 8.24
N ARG A 21 19.60 -9.89 7.88
CA ARG A 21 19.39 -8.65 8.65
C ARG A 21 17.92 -8.54 9.00
N LEU A 22 17.66 -8.12 10.20
CA LEU A 22 16.31 -7.94 10.73
C LEU A 22 16.07 -6.47 11.03
N GLY A 23 14.86 -6.01 10.83
CA GLY A 23 14.48 -4.63 11.12
C GLY A 23 12.99 -4.48 11.42
N ILE A 24 12.67 -3.35 12.01
CA ILE A 24 11.30 -2.91 12.25
C ILE A 24 11.02 -1.74 11.32
N ASN A 25 9.92 -1.84 10.57
CA ASN A 25 9.45 -0.82 9.65
C ASN A 25 8.17 -0.19 10.18
N LEU A 26 8.18 1.13 10.27
CA LEU A 26 6.99 1.93 10.58
C LEU A 26 6.79 2.95 9.48
N GLY A 27 5.56 3.09 9.00
CA GLY A 27 5.30 4.02 7.91
C GLY A 27 3.89 4.58 7.89
N MET A 28 3.75 5.57 7.03
CA MET A 28 2.46 6.14 6.63
C MET A 28 2.20 5.77 5.19
N ASN A 29 0.95 5.51 4.87
CA ASN A 29 0.54 5.22 3.51
C ASN A 29 -0.63 6.10 3.08
N ARG A 30 -0.71 6.32 1.78
CA ARG A 30 -1.86 6.96 1.13
C ARG A 30 -2.40 5.99 0.10
N SER A 31 -3.62 5.54 0.31
CA SER A 31 -4.29 4.61 -0.59
C SER A 31 -5.31 5.33 -1.47
N HIS A 32 -5.43 4.84 -2.69
CA HIS A 32 -6.36 5.31 -3.69
C HIS A 32 -6.91 4.12 -4.47
N PHE A 33 -8.21 4.12 -4.77
CA PHE A 33 -8.79 3.14 -5.69
C PHE A 33 -8.85 3.70 -7.12
N SER A 34 -8.47 2.88 -8.08
CA SER A 34 -8.69 3.13 -9.49
C SER A 34 -9.90 2.34 -9.95
N PHE A 35 -10.92 3.04 -10.45
CA PHE A 35 -12.16 2.43 -10.91
C PHE A 35 -12.17 2.25 -12.43
N THR A 36 -12.68 1.11 -12.87
CA THR A 36 -13.17 0.94 -14.24
C THR A 36 -14.68 0.88 -14.16
N HIS A 37 -15.35 1.81 -14.82
CA HIS A 37 -16.80 1.87 -14.88
C HIS A 37 -17.36 0.80 -15.80
N ASN A 38 -18.57 0.34 -15.51
CA ASN A 38 -19.30 -0.54 -16.40
C ASN A 38 -19.57 0.19 -17.72
N PRO A 39 -19.36 -0.41 -18.91
CA PRO A 39 -19.63 0.21 -20.20
C PRO A 39 -21.08 0.72 -20.36
N VAL A 40 -22.03 0.13 -19.63
CA VAL A 40 -23.45 0.50 -19.63
C VAL A 40 -23.74 1.66 -18.66
N PHE A 41 -22.76 2.14 -17.89
CA PHE A 41 -22.94 3.19 -16.88
C PHE A 41 -23.52 4.50 -17.43
N LEU A 42 -23.17 4.88 -18.66
CA LEU A 42 -23.66 6.09 -19.33
C LEU A 42 -24.93 5.84 -20.16
N GLN A 43 -25.40 4.62 -20.26
CA GLN A 43 -26.64 4.27 -20.94
C GLN A 43 -27.79 4.27 -19.95
N GLN A 44 -28.94 4.77 -20.37
CA GLN A 44 -30.16 4.97 -19.56
C GLN A 44 -30.58 3.75 -18.73
N ALA A 45 -31.20 4.02 -17.59
CA ALA A 45 -31.77 3.09 -16.61
C ALA A 45 -31.25 1.62 -16.64
N PRO A 46 -30.78 1.06 -15.55
CA PRO A 46 -31.13 1.32 -14.14
C PRO A 46 -30.12 2.19 -13.37
N PHE A 47 -29.20 2.89 -14.05
CA PHE A 47 -28.07 3.60 -13.45
C PHE A 47 -28.24 5.13 -13.36
N ASP A 48 -29.40 5.66 -13.74
CA ASP A 48 -29.67 7.11 -13.82
C ASP A 48 -29.65 7.83 -12.46
N SER A 49 -29.63 7.09 -11.36
CA SER A 49 -29.55 7.65 -10.01
C SER A 49 -28.12 7.95 -9.52
N ILE A 50 -27.07 7.40 -10.15
CA ILE A 50 -25.66 7.63 -9.78
C ILE A 50 -24.94 8.27 -10.96
N THR A 51 -24.45 9.49 -10.75
CA THR A 51 -23.83 10.29 -11.83
C THR A 51 -22.31 10.24 -11.81
N VAL A 52 -21.70 10.17 -10.62
CA VAL A 52 -20.24 10.16 -10.46
C VAL A 52 -19.86 9.21 -9.33
N VAL A 53 -18.76 8.49 -9.52
CA VAL A 53 -18.12 7.65 -8.49
C VAL A 53 -16.64 8.01 -8.45
N GLU A 54 -16.20 8.56 -7.33
CA GLU A 54 -14.81 8.95 -7.14
C GLU A 54 -14.21 8.30 -5.90
N SER A 55 -12.90 8.03 -5.96
CA SER A 55 -12.14 7.56 -4.80
C SER A 55 -11.59 8.74 -4.03
N ILE A 56 -11.89 8.77 -2.74
CA ILE A 56 -11.25 9.71 -1.83
C ILE A 56 -9.94 9.09 -1.34
N ASN A 57 -8.85 9.86 -1.44
CA ASN A 57 -7.57 9.46 -0.91
C ASN A 57 -7.64 9.30 0.61
N SER A 58 -7.17 8.19 1.10
CA SER A 58 -7.18 7.86 2.50
C SER A 58 -5.77 7.64 3.02
N THR A 59 -5.51 8.16 4.20
CA THR A 59 -4.22 8.01 4.88
C THR A 59 -4.31 6.87 5.87
N GLY A 60 -3.25 6.08 5.97
CA GLY A 60 -3.14 4.98 6.89
C GLY A 60 -1.73 4.85 7.46
N ILE A 61 -1.55 3.86 8.31
CA ILE A 61 -0.25 3.51 8.89
C ILE A 61 0.08 2.05 8.58
N ASN A 62 1.35 1.74 8.52
CA ASN A 62 1.84 0.37 8.40
C ASN A 62 2.91 0.08 9.45
N LEU A 63 2.86 -1.13 9.97
CA LEU A 63 3.86 -1.68 10.89
C LEU A 63 4.30 -3.03 10.35
N ALA A 64 5.61 -3.22 10.21
CA ALA A 64 6.13 -4.46 9.67
C ALA A 64 7.44 -4.90 10.31
N TRP A 65 7.67 -6.20 10.31
CA TRP A 65 8.97 -6.79 10.56
C TRP A 65 9.65 -7.11 9.23
N MET A 66 10.85 -6.59 9.09
CA MET A 66 11.66 -6.79 7.90
C MET A 66 12.65 -7.93 8.10
N VAL A 67 12.76 -8.78 7.09
CA VAL A 67 13.82 -9.76 6.96
C VAL A 67 14.50 -9.53 5.61
N ASN A 68 15.80 -9.31 5.63
CA ASN A 68 16.61 -9.06 4.46
C ASN A 68 17.68 -10.14 4.35
N PHE A 69 17.71 -10.85 3.22
CA PHE A 69 18.69 -11.90 2.90
C PHE A 69 19.70 -11.34 1.90
N ARG A 70 20.97 -11.33 2.26
CA ARG A 70 22.03 -10.93 1.35
C ARG A 70 22.24 -12.01 0.29
N LEU A 71 22.11 -11.63 -0.98
CA LEU A 71 22.41 -12.50 -2.11
C LEU A 71 23.84 -12.29 -2.60
N ASN A 72 24.25 -11.04 -2.72
CA ASN A 72 25.62 -10.60 -3.03
C ASN A 72 25.86 -9.16 -2.55
N ASP A 73 26.94 -8.52 -2.99
CA ASP A 73 27.35 -7.19 -2.53
C ASP A 73 26.34 -6.08 -2.85
N HIS A 74 25.57 -6.26 -3.92
CA HIS A 74 24.62 -5.26 -4.40
C HIS A 74 23.16 -5.72 -4.37
N PHE A 75 22.90 -7.02 -4.26
CA PHE A 75 21.55 -7.57 -4.31
C PHE A 75 21.17 -8.25 -3.02
N ASP A 76 20.01 -7.84 -2.51
CA ASP A 76 19.35 -8.45 -1.37
C ASP A 76 17.94 -8.93 -1.77
N LEU A 77 17.51 -10.03 -1.15
CA LEU A 77 16.12 -10.45 -1.15
C LEU A 77 15.47 -10.00 0.16
N ARG A 78 14.42 -9.18 0.06
CA ARG A 78 13.71 -8.64 1.23
C ARG A 78 12.29 -9.14 1.28
N THR A 79 11.83 -9.46 2.48
CA THR A 79 10.44 -9.78 2.75
C THR A 79 10.00 -9.17 4.09
N TYR A 80 8.69 -9.07 4.28
CA TYR A 80 8.08 -8.64 5.54
C TYR A 80 7.09 -9.74 5.97
N PRO A 81 7.54 -10.73 6.78
CA PRO A 81 6.69 -11.86 7.21
C PRO A 81 5.44 -11.42 7.95
N VAL A 82 5.55 -10.32 8.70
CA VAL A 82 4.42 -9.66 9.36
C VAL A 82 4.43 -8.21 8.91
N ASN A 83 3.44 -7.83 8.11
CA ASN A 83 3.24 -6.45 7.64
C ASN A 83 1.75 -6.12 7.74
N LEU A 84 1.41 -5.37 8.77
CA LEU A 84 0.05 -4.92 9.02
C LEU A 84 -0.12 -3.51 8.48
N THR A 85 -1.09 -3.35 7.61
CA THR A 85 -1.45 -2.07 7.01
C THR A 85 -2.86 -1.70 7.44
N PHE A 86 -2.98 -0.56 8.10
CA PHE A 86 -4.24 0.01 8.55
C PHE A 86 -4.60 1.15 7.61
N THR A 87 -5.71 1.04 6.91
CA THR A 87 -6.20 2.07 5.98
C THR A 87 -7.69 2.28 6.12
N GLU A 88 -8.15 3.50 5.89
CA GLU A 88 -9.56 3.80 5.69
C GLU A 88 -9.72 4.17 4.21
N LYS A 89 -10.49 3.41 3.46
CA LYS A 89 -10.75 3.64 2.04
C LYS A 89 -12.13 4.28 1.90
N ALA A 90 -12.23 5.40 1.22
CA ALA A 90 -13.49 6.12 1.08
C ALA A 90 -13.88 6.30 -0.38
N PHE A 91 -15.18 6.22 -0.62
CA PHE A 91 -15.79 6.40 -1.93
C PHE A 91 -16.82 7.52 -1.84
N GLU A 92 -16.86 8.37 -2.83
CA GLU A 92 -17.86 9.41 -2.99
C GLU A 92 -18.74 9.10 -4.18
N TYR A 93 -20.05 9.19 -3.97
CA TYR A 93 -21.07 9.01 -4.99
C TYR A 93 -21.90 10.29 -5.09
N ASN A 94 -22.10 10.78 -6.31
CA ASN A 94 -23.08 11.81 -6.59
C ASN A 94 -24.39 11.13 -7.02
N VAL A 95 -25.43 11.32 -6.20
CA VAL A 95 -26.76 10.74 -6.39
C VAL A 95 -27.71 11.80 -6.92
N LYS A 96 -28.31 11.55 -8.10
CA LYS A 96 -29.24 12.46 -8.75
C LYS A 96 -30.61 12.52 -8.07
N TYR A 97 -31.07 11.36 -7.57
CA TYR A 97 -32.34 11.21 -6.87
C TYR A 97 -32.06 10.55 -5.52
N PRO A 98 -31.79 11.35 -4.47
CA PRO A 98 -31.57 10.80 -3.12
C PRO A 98 -32.90 10.26 -2.56
N ASP A 99 -32.82 9.11 -1.87
CA ASP A 99 -33.96 8.53 -1.18
C ASP A 99 -34.39 9.46 -0.02
N GLY A 100 -35.63 9.91 0.01
CA GLY A 100 -36.38 10.83 0.88
C GLY A 100 -35.81 11.32 2.23
N PRO A 101 -36.56 12.05 3.05
CA PRO A 101 -36.05 12.73 4.24
C PRO A 101 -35.52 11.74 5.28
N GLY A 102 -34.19 11.81 5.56
CA GLY A 102 -33.45 10.92 6.44
C GLY A 102 -32.61 9.87 5.72
N GLY A 103 -32.65 9.83 4.37
CA GLY A 103 -31.90 8.91 3.51
C GLY A 103 -30.55 9.47 3.00
N GLU A 104 -30.29 9.23 1.73
CA GLU A 104 -29.04 9.62 1.06
C GLU A 104 -29.00 11.13 0.80
N THR A 105 -27.83 11.73 0.96
CA THR A 105 -27.56 13.10 0.52
C THR A 105 -27.17 13.11 -0.96
N PRO A 106 -27.27 14.24 -1.69
CA PRO A 106 -26.81 14.34 -3.08
C PRO A 106 -25.37 13.91 -3.28
N VAL A 107 -24.53 14.10 -2.27
CA VAL A 107 -23.14 13.60 -2.20
C VAL A 107 -23.07 12.64 -1.02
N THR A 108 -22.92 11.36 -1.31
CA THR A 108 -22.86 10.31 -0.30
C THR A 108 -21.46 9.70 -0.25
N GLN A 109 -20.83 9.77 0.94
CA GLN A 109 -19.53 9.15 1.18
C GLN A 109 -19.71 7.80 1.87
N LYS A 110 -19.06 6.78 1.34
CA LYS A 110 -18.99 5.44 1.95
C LYS A 110 -17.55 5.15 2.34
N LYS A 111 -17.32 4.88 3.61
CA LYS A 111 -16.01 4.58 4.18
C LYS A 111 -15.90 3.08 4.46
N VAL A 112 -14.79 2.50 4.07
CA VAL A 112 -14.46 1.10 4.32
C VAL A 112 -13.12 1.05 5.06
N GLN A 113 -13.16 0.63 6.31
CA GLN A 113 -11.95 0.33 7.07
C GLN A 113 -11.34 -0.97 6.53
N SER A 114 -10.04 -0.95 6.30
CA SER A 114 -9.27 -2.08 5.84
C SER A 114 -8.07 -2.29 6.76
N ILE A 115 -7.97 -3.49 7.30
CA ILE A 115 -6.80 -3.96 8.02
C ILE A 115 -6.26 -5.11 7.20
N SER A 116 -5.15 -4.89 6.52
CA SER A 116 -4.58 -5.90 5.63
C SER A 116 -3.26 -6.44 6.14
N LEU A 117 -3.09 -7.74 5.95
CA LEU A 117 -1.82 -8.44 6.08
C LEU A 117 -1.20 -8.53 4.69
N THR A 118 -0.02 -7.93 4.52
CA THR A 118 0.68 -7.91 3.23
C THR A 118 1.97 -8.72 3.33
N LEU A 119 2.19 -9.62 2.39
CA LEU A 119 3.41 -10.40 2.25
C LEU A 119 4.11 -10.02 0.94
N PRO A 120 5.07 -9.11 0.96
CA PRO A 120 5.87 -8.78 -0.21
C PRO A 120 7.12 -9.65 -0.30
N VAL A 121 7.57 -9.88 -1.54
CA VAL A 121 8.88 -10.44 -1.87
C VAL A 121 9.55 -9.48 -2.83
N GLN A 122 10.64 -8.87 -2.40
CA GLN A 122 11.31 -7.76 -3.08
C GLN A 122 12.77 -8.12 -3.39
N ILE A 123 13.22 -7.72 -4.57
CA ILE A 123 14.63 -7.66 -4.90
C ILE A 123 15.08 -6.22 -4.70
N LYS A 124 16.11 -6.04 -3.89
CA LYS A 124 16.71 -4.75 -3.59
C LYS A 124 18.09 -4.66 -4.22
N PHE A 125 18.34 -3.63 -5.01
CA PHE A 125 19.65 -3.27 -5.55
C PHE A 125 20.22 -2.09 -4.79
N THR A 126 21.40 -2.26 -4.21
CA THR A 126 22.04 -1.28 -3.32
C THR A 126 23.35 -0.79 -3.94
N SER A 127 23.59 0.52 -3.90
CA SER A 127 24.85 1.13 -4.30
C SER A 127 26.01 0.74 -3.39
N ASP A 128 27.23 1.04 -3.80
CA ASP A 128 28.37 1.05 -2.89
C ASP A 128 28.14 2.03 -1.75
N ARG A 129 28.78 1.76 -0.63
CA ARG A 129 28.72 2.60 0.55
C ARG A 129 29.67 3.79 0.41
N ILE A 130 29.14 4.98 0.54
CA ILE A 130 29.92 6.23 0.60
C ILE A 130 29.82 6.71 2.05
N ASP A 131 30.92 6.64 2.78
CA ASP A 131 30.97 6.94 4.23
C ASP A 131 29.94 6.15 5.03
N ASN A 132 28.95 6.83 5.58
CA ASN A 132 27.86 6.24 6.34
C ASN A 132 26.52 6.33 5.62
N PHE A 133 26.54 6.22 4.29
CA PHE A 133 25.37 6.38 3.43
C PHE A 133 25.36 5.38 2.28
N LYS A 134 24.21 4.83 1.98
CA LYS A 134 23.92 4.04 0.76
C LYS A 134 22.56 4.41 0.19
N VAL A 135 22.43 4.27 -1.11
CA VAL A 135 21.15 4.40 -1.83
C VAL A 135 20.76 3.03 -2.36
N TYR A 136 19.48 2.75 -2.39
CA TYR A 136 18.97 1.55 -3.04
C TYR A 136 17.67 1.79 -3.77
N MET A 137 17.41 0.93 -4.72
CA MET A 137 16.11 0.77 -5.35
C MET A 137 15.63 -0.66 -5.15
N MET A 138 14.33 -0.82 -5.16
CA MET A 138 13.74 -2.16 -5.04
C MET A 138 12.51 -2.29 -5.91
N THR A 139 12.23 -3.52 -6.27
CA THR A 139 11.01 -3.93 -6.94
C THR A 139 10.62 -5.32 -6.48
N GLY A 140 9.33 -5.63 -6.53
CA GLY A 140 8.86 -6.93 -6.10
C GLY A 140 7.40 -7.17 -6.36
N ILE A 141 6.96 -8.33 -5.94
CA ILE A 141 5.57 -8.76 -5.93
C ILE A 141 5.04 -8.72 -4.51
N LYS A 142 3.74 -8.53 -4.35
CA LYS A 142 3.07 -8.59 -3.06
C LYS A 142 1.77 -9.37 -3.14
N GLY A 143 1.47 -10.13 -2.09
CA GLY A 143 0.15 -10.64 -1.79
C GLY A 143 -0.43 -9.88 -0.60
N GLU A 144 -1.71 -9.55 -0.65
CA GLU A 144 -2.40 -8.80 0.40
C GLU A 144 -3.69 -9.52 0.77
N TYR A 145 -3.92 -9.70 2.07
CA TYR A 145 -5.12 -10.30 2.61
C TYR A 145 -5.80 -9.31 3.56
N ASP A 146 -7.02 -8.90 3.24
CA ASP A 146 -7.81 -7.98 4.05
C ASP A 146 -8.55 -8.74 5.15
N LEU A 147 -8.16 -8.46 6.40
CA LEU A 147 -8.73 -9.07 7.61
C LEU A 147 -10.09 -8.47 7.96
N ALA A 148 -10.34 -7.22 7.59
CA ALA A 148 -11.57 -6.49 7.88
C ALA A 148 -12.61 -6.52 6.74
N SER A 149 -12.32 -7.27 5.66
CA SER A 149 -13.18 -7.32 4.48
C SER A 149 -14.60 -7.77 4.80
N ASN A 150 -15.56 -7.02 4.31
CA ASN A 150 -17.00 -7.28 4.44
C ASN A 150 -17.58 -8.15 3.30
N ALA A 151 -16.73 -8.86 2.53
CA ALA A 151 -17.15 -9.68 1.38
C ALA A 151 -18.26 -10.69 1.70
N GLY A 152 -18.35 -11.14 2.95
CA GLY A 152 -19.36 -12.11 3.42
C GLY A 152 -20.51 -11.50 4.23
N ALA A 153 -20.59 -10.18 4.37
CA ALA A 153 -21.63 -9.56 5.20
C ALA A 153 -23.02 -9.69 4.57
N ARG A 154 -23.96 -10.31 5.30
CA ARG A 154 -25.35 -10.52 4.84
C ARG A 154 -26.22 -9.25 4.83
N LYS A 155 -25.85 -8.22 5.57
CA LYS A 155 -26.61 -6.94 5.73
C LYS A 155 -25.86 -5.74 5.16
N ALA A 156 -25.15 -5.90 4.07
CA ALA A 156 -24.40 -4.81 3.45
C ALA A 156 -25.23 -4.07 2.40
N GLU A 157 -26.51 -3.79 2.67
CA GLU A 157 -27.43 -3.16 1.69
C GLU A 157 -26.92 -1.83 1.12
N ASN A 158 -25.97 -1.18 1.81
CA ASN A 158 -25.42 0.11 1.42
C ASN A 158 -23.88 0.13 1.31
N LEU A 159 -23.21 -1.03 1.22
CA LEU A 159 -21.76 -1.11 1.19
C LEU A 159 -21.26 -1.80 -0.08
N ILE A 160 -20.12 -1.34 -0.60
CA ILE A 160 -19.39 -2.08 -1.63
C ILE A 160 -18.73 -3.28 -0.97
N LYS A 161 -18.93 -4.47 -1.55
CA LYS A 161 -18.23 -5.67 -1.14
C LYS A 161 -16.86 -5.73 -1.82
N LEU A 162 -15.81 -5.86 -1.02
CA LEU A 162 -14.45 -6.01 -1.52
C LEU A 162 -13.96 -7.45 -1.29
N ASN A 163 -13.25 -7.99 -2.27
CA ASN A 163 -12.56 -9.26 -2.14
C ASN A 163 -11.48 -9.16 -1.07
N ARG A 164 -11.27 -10.25 -0.33
CA ARG A 164 -10.29 -10.32 0.75
C ARG A 164 -8.86 -10.42 0.27
N PHE A 165 -8.65 -10.92 -0.93
CA PHE A 165 -7.33 -11.17 -1.47
C PHE A 165 -7.04 -10.25 -2.64
N ASP A 166 -5.87 -9.60 -2.59
CA ASP A 166 -5.27 -8.85 -3.69
C ASP A 166 -3.84 -9.32 -3.93
N TYR A 167 -3.36 -9.14 -5.13
CA TYR A 167 -1.97 -9.34 -5.50
C TYR A 167 -1.51 -8.18 -6.38
N GLY A 168 -0.23 -7.91 -6.35
CA GLY A 168 0.27 -6.76 -7.07
C GLY A 168 1.78 -6.73 -7.17
N VAL A 169 2.25 -5.62 -7.68
CA VAL A 169 3.66 -5.29 -7.79
C VAL A 169 3.94 -4.02 -7.00
N GLU A 170 5.18 -3.88 -6.57
CA GLU A 170 5.65 -2.68 -5.91
C GLU A 170 7.06 -2.32 -6.35
N ALA A 171 7.34 -1.04 -6.29
CA ALA A 171 8.67 -0.49 -6.53
C ALA A 171 8.95 0.65 -5.55
N GLY A 172 10.21 0.88 -5.25
CA GLY A 172 10.57 1.93 -4.31
C GLY A 172 12.05 2.28 -4.35
N VAL A 173 12.34 3.34 -3.63
CA VAL A 173 13.71 3.83 -3.42
C VAL A 173 13.88 4.15 -1.94
N GLY A 174 15.09 3.97 -1.45
CA GLY A 174 15.41 4.29 -0.07
C GLY A 174 16.88 4.57 0.14
N PHE A 175 17.18 4.99 1.37
CA PHE A 175 18.49 5.43 1.78
C PHE A 175 18.86 4.73 3.07
N HIS A 176 20.10 4.25 3.20
CA HIS A 176 20.65 3.77 4.47
C HIS A 176 21.53 4.83 5.10
N PHE A 177 21.21 5.21 6.30
CA PHE A 177 22.03 6.06 7.14
C PHE A 177 22.59 5.22 8.28
N TYR A 178 23.90 5.03 8.30
CA TYR A 178 24.58 4.22 9.31
C TYR A 178 24.95 5.06 10.53
N PHE A 179 24.23 4.86 11.62
CA PHE A 179 24.57 5.40 12.93
C PHE A 179 25.50 4.44 13.68
N PRO A 180 26.12 4.87 14.78
CA PRO A 180 27.03 3.98 15.53
C PRO A 180 26.41 2.68 16.06
N VAL A 181 25.09 2.64 16.27
CA VAL A 181 24.37 1.54 16.93
C VAL A 181 23.29 0.92 16.05
N PHE A 182 22.75 1.64 15.08
CA PHE A 182 21.65 1.20 14.21
C PHE A 182 21.78 1.79 12.81
N VAL A 183 21.05 1.21 11.86
CA VAL A 183 20.88 1.76 10.52
C VAL A 183 19.45 2.28 10.39
N LEU A 184 19.31 3.55 10.04
CA LEU A 184 18.01 4.18 9.74
C LEU A 184 17.80 4.20 8.24
N THR A 185 16.65 3.70 7.83
CA THR A 185 16.34 3.54 6.40
C THR A 185 15.00 4.21 6.06
N PRO A 186 14.98 5.50 5.68
CA PRO A 186 13.82 6.10 5.04
C PRO A 186 13.62 5.53 3.64
N GLU A 187 12.34 5.28 3.30
CA GLU A 187 11.94 4.60 2.08
C GLU A 187 10.63 5.15 1.54
N VAL A 188 10.55 5.33 0.23
CA VAL A 188 9.30 5.63 -0.49
C VAL A 188 8.98 4.48 -1.42
N LYS A 189 7.77 3.93 -1.30
CA LYS A 189 7.25 2.83 -2.12
C LYS A 189 5.97 3.21 -2.82
N ILE A 190 5.80 2.69 -4.03
CA ILE A 190 4.56 2.72 -4.77
C ILE A 190 4.15 1.28 -5.06
N GLY A 191 2.92 0.93 -4.71
CA GLY A 191 2.33 -0.38 -4.95
C GLY A 191 1.11 -0.29 -5.85
N TRP A 192 1.00 -1.23 -6.78
CA TRP A 192 -0.14 -1.39 -7.68
C TRP A 192 -0.78 -2.76 -7.44
N GLY A 193 -2.04 -2.77 -7.02
CA GLY A 193 -2.86 -3.98 -7.00
C GLY A 193 -3.32 -4.32 -8.42
N LEU A 194 -3.08 -5.54 -8.84
CA LEU A 194 -3.43 -6.08 -10.15
C LEU A 194 -4.74 -6.88 -10.08
N GLY A 195 -5.11 -7.35 -8.91
CA GLY A 195 -6.35 -8.06 -8.65
C GLY A 195 -7.59 -7.17 -8.84
N ASN A 196 -8.72 -7.77 -9.14
CA ASN A 196 -10.00 -7.09 -9.07
C ASN A 196 -10.56 -7.23 -7.66
N LEU A 197 -10.51 -6.13 -6.89
CA LEU A 197 -11.05 -6.10 -5.54
C LEU A 197 -12.57 -6.04 -5.49
N HIS A 198 -13.25 -5.76 -6.62
CA HIS A 198 -14.70 -5.66 -6.65
C HIS A 198 -15.36 -7.03 -6.57
N ASN A 199 -16.08 -7.29 -5.47
CA ASN A 199 -16.98 -8.43 -5.34
C ASN A 199 -18.37 -7.99 -5.80
N ARG A 200 -18.67 -8.21 -7.09
CA ARG A 200 -19.89 -7.74 -7.73
C ARG A 200 -21.13 -8.40 -7.12
N ASP A 201 -22.01 -7.58 -6.55
CA ASP A 201 -23.30 -8.01 -6.06
C ASP A 201 -24.41 -7.30 -6.86
N PRO A 202 -25.21 -8.06 -7.64
CA PRO A 202 -26.24 -7.47 -8.50
C PRO A 202 -27.40 -6.82 -7.72
N TYR A 203 -27.52 -7.05 -6.43
CA TYR A 203 -28.56 -6.48 -5.58
C TYR A 203 -28.16 -5.14 -4.96
N LEU A 204 -26.85 -4.79 -4.99
CA LEU A 204 -26.36 -3.55 -4.41
C LEU A 204 -26.34 -2.42 -5.45
N LYS A 205 -27.06 -1.33 -5.17
CA LYS A 205 -27.18 -0.13 -6.02
C LYS A 205 -25.81 0.41 -6.48
N TYR A 206 -24.88 0.55 -5.55
CA TYR A 206 -23.54 1.10 -5.78
C TYR A 206 -22.56 0.14 -6.47
N SER A 207 -22.78 -1.17 -6.30
CA SER A 207 -21.92 -2.20 -6.90
C SER A 207 -22.13 -2.35 -8.43
N LYS A 208 -23.33 -2.05 -8.92
CA LYS A 208 -23.68 -2.21 -10.35
C LYS A 208 -22.90 -1.29 -11.28
N VAL A 209 -22.53 -0.12 -10.79
CA VAL A 209 -21.90 0.96 -11.55
C VAL A 209 -20.43 0.67 -11.84
N ILE A 210 -19.79 -0.12 -10.99
CA ILE A 210 -18.36 -0.40 -11.02
C ILE A 210 -18.14 -1.79 -11.61
N ASP A 211 -17.22 -1.89 -12.58
CA ASP A 211 -16.79 -3.17 -13.14
C ASP A 211 -15.55 -3.71 -12.43
N LYS A 212 -14.53 -2.88 -12.26
CA LYS A 212 -13.26 -3.25 -11.66
C LYS A 212 -12.74 -2.21 -10.68
N ILE A 213 -12.18 -2.67 -9.56
CA ILE A 213 -11.51 -1.85 -8.57
C ILE A 213 -10.08 -2.35 -8.42
N ASN A 214 -9.10 -1.48 -8.67
CA ASN A 214 -7.70 -1.75 -8.40
C ASN A 214 -7.19 -0.85 -7.28
N SER A 215 -6.32 -1.38 -6.43
CA SER A 215 -5.68 -0.65 -5.34
C SER A 215 -4.40 0.03 -5.83
N ARG A 216 -4.18 1.28 -5.40
CA ARG A 216 -2.89 1.97 -5.51
C ARG A 216 -2.50 2.51 -4.15
N ILE A 217 -1.26 2.29 -3.75
CA ILE A 217 -0.76 2.70 -2.44
C ILE A 217 0.59 3.39 -2.65
N ILE A 218 0.74 4.57 -2.07
CA ILE A 218 2.03 5.23 -1.92
C ILE A 218 2.34 5.20 -0.42
N SER A 219 3.52 4.71 -0.05
CA SER A 219 3.94 4.65 1.34
C SER A 219 5.28 5.33 1.54
N PHE A 220 5.37 6.05 2.64
CA PHE A 220 6.62 6.55 3.20
C PHE A 220 6.87 5.80 4.51
N SER A 221 8.03 5.21 4.65
CA SER A 221 8.35 4.42 5.84
C SER A 221 9.79 4.63 6.32
N LEU A 222 9.98 4.36 7.60
CA LEU A 222 11.28 4.35 8.27
C LEU A 222 11.52 2.92 8.77
N THR A 223 12.64 2.35 8.39
CA THR A 223 13.10 1.05 8.93
C THR A 223 14.29 1.29 9.83
N VAL A 224 14.32 0.59 10.94
CA VAL A 224 15.47 0.52 11.86
C VAL A 224 15.98 -0.91 11.86
N GLU A 225 17.27 -1.06 11.54
CA GLU A 225 18.02 -2.33 11.50
C GLU A 225 19.08 -2.35 12.60
#